data_0bc4545ff78fde9c00d0eee9a80ffc57
#
_entry.id   0bc4545ff78fde9c00d0eee9a80ffc57
#
_cell.length_a   1.000
_cell.length_b   1.000
_cell.length_c   1.000
_cell.angle_alpha   90.00
_cell.angle_beta   90.00
_cell.angle_gamma   90.00
#
_symmetry.space_group_name_H-M   'P 1'
#
loop_
_entity.id
_entity.type
_entity.pdbx_description
1 polymer ?
#
loop_
_entity_poly.entity_id
_entity_poly.type
_entity_poly.pdbx_seq_one_letter_code
_entity_poly.pdbx_strand_id
1 'polypeptide(L)'
;MKKDELRILQVGNVLVSPDIITEKFCCDLDACKGECCIEGDAGAPVTLDEIMEIEDALDVVWDDLSASAQAIIDKQGVAYTDIEGDLVTSIVNGKDCVFTCYQDLKDLGDGHTIPNCCLCALERAYREGKSMFKKPISCVLYPIRAKDFGNEVYGINYNKWRICKDAIKKGEELNLPVYKFLEGPLIEKFGKEWYDELCEVAEQVLAELED
;
A
#
# COMPACT_ATOMS: atom_id res chain seq x y z
N MET A 1 -25.67 2.59 -17.07
CA MET A 1 -24.87 1.33 -17.20
C MET A 1 -24.76 0.64 -15.83
N LYS A 2 -24.74 -0.69 -15.74
CA LYS A 2 -24.57 -1.37 -14.46
C LYS A 2 -23.09 -1.53 -14.11
N LYS A 3 -22.77 -1.47 -12.82
CA LYS A 3 -21.38 -1.62 -12.32
C LYS A 3 -20.70 -2.91 -12.82
N ASP A 4 -21.45 -4.01 -12.93
CA ASP A 4 -20.94 -5.31 -13.41
C ASP A 4 -20.63 -5.35 -14.91
N GLU A 5 -21.02 -4.30 -15.66
CA GLU A 5 -20.76 -4.16 -17.11
C GLU A 5 -19.51 -3.32 -17.38
N LEU A 6 -18.92 -2.70 -16.36
CA LEU A 6 -17.69 -1.93 -16.48
C LEU A 6 -16.52 -2.83 -16.89
N ARG A 7 -15.80 -2.39 -17.91
CA ARG A 7 -14.58 -3.07 -18.39
C ARG A 7 -13.34 -2.37 -17.81
N ILE A 8 -12.20 -3.04 -17.94
CA ILE A 8 -10.91 -2.43 -17.64
C ILE A 8 -10.78 -1.12 -18.44
N LEU A 9 -10.44 -0.06 -17.75
CA LEU A 9 -10.23 1.26 -18.32
C LEU A 9 -8.76 1.40 -18.70
N GLN A 10 -8.46 2.30 -19.64
CA GLN A 10 -7.09 2.65 -19.96
C GLN A 10 -6.91 4.16 -19.73
N VAL A 11 -5.91 4.50 -18.93
CA VAL A 11 -5.48 5.86 -18.65
C VAL A 11 -3.99 5.93 -19.00
N GLY A 12 -3.66 6.64 -20.07
CA GLY A 12 -2.31 6.60 -20.63
C GLY A 12 -1.84 5.16 -20.91
N ASN A 13 -0.75 4.76 -20.27
CA ASN A 13 -0.15 3.41 -20.36
C ASN A 13 -0.55 2.50 -19.20
N VAL A 14 -1.56 2.85 -18.41
CA VAL A 14 -2.03 2.08 -17.25
C VAL A 14 -3.42 1.51 -17.48
N LEU A 15 -3.56 0.20 -17.26
CA LEU A 15 -4.84 -0.51 -17.22
C LEU A 15 -5.42 -0.42 -15.81
N VAL A 16 -6.58 0.21 -15.68
CA VAL A 16 -7.21 0.54 -14.41
C VAL A 16 -8.45 -0.32 -14.18
N SER A 17 -8.49 -1.09 -13.10
CA SER A 17 -9.72 -1.78 -12.67
C SER A 17 -10.79 -0.76 -12.28
N PRO A 18 -12.04 -0.92 -12.74
CA PRO A 18 -13.16 -0.04 -12.36
C PRO A 18 -13.38 0.07 -10.85
N ASP A 19 -13.02 -0.95 -10.08
CA ASP A 19 -13.14 -0.96 -8.63
C ASP A 19 -12.35 0.18 -7.96
N ILE A 20 -11.26 0.64 -8.58
CA ILE A 20 -10.47 1.77 -8.07
C ILE A 20 -11.30 3.08 -8.07
N ILE A 21 -12.22 3.21 -9.02
CA ILE A 21 -13.11 4.37 -9.16
C ILE A 21 -14.38 4.20 -8.33
N THR A 22 -14.97 3.00 -8.36
CA THR A 22 -16.31 2.77 -7.82
C THR A 22 -16.34 2.36 -6.36
N GLU A 23 -15.29 1.69 -5.86
CA GLU A 23 -15.21 1.27 -4.46
C GLU A 23 -14.79 2.43 -3.56
N LYS A 24 -15.26 2.38 -2.31
CA LYS A 24 -14.95 3.37 -1.28
C LYS A 24 -13.96 2.80 -0.29
N PHE A 25 -13.04 3.65 0.18
CA PHE A 25 -12.01 3.24 1.13
C PHE A 25 -11.46 4.42 1.90
N CYS A 26 -11.29 4.23 3.19
CA CYS A 26 -10.51 5.12 4.06
C CYS A 26 -9.85 4.28 5.15
N CYS A 27 -8.52 4.19 5.16
CA CYS A 27 -7.81 3.39 6.14
C CYS A 27 -8.24 3.76 7.58
N ASP A 28 -8.49 2.74 8.40
CA ASP A 28 -8.90 2.89 9.79
C ASP A 28 -7.94 2.13 10.70
N LEU A 29 -6.89 2.83 11.15
CA LEU A 29 -5.86 2.25 12.03
C LEU A 29 -6.41 1.94 13.42
N ASP A 30 -7.44 2.62 13.89
CA ASP A 30 -8.10 2.31 15.15
C ASP A 30 -8.67 0.90 15.15
N ALA A 31 -9.31 0.53 14.05
CA ALA A 31 -9.93 -0.77 13.90
C ALA A 31 -8.91 -1.86 13.58
N CYS A 32 -8.02 -1.65 12.58
CA CYS A 32 -7.14 -2.70 12.05
C CYS A 32 -5.74 -2.72 12.67
N LYS A 33 -5.31 -1.64 13.32
CA LYS A 33 -3.99 -1.51 13.97
C LYS A 33 -2.80 -1.95 13.09
N GLY A 34 -2.90 -1.79 11.77
CA GLY A 34 -1.83 -2.12 10.84
C GLY A 34 -1.77 -3.59 10.40
N GLU A 35 -2.89 -4.33 10.44
CA GLU A 35 -2.96 -5.77 10.06
C GLU A 35 -2.37 -6.08 8.68
N CYS A 36 -2.35 -5.15 7.74
CA CYS A 36 -1.78 -5.38 6.41
C CYS A 36 -0.27 -5.69 6.42
N CYS A 37 0.44 -5.36 7.50
CA CYS A 37 1.85 -5.71 7.70
C CYS A 37 2.05 -7.03 8.46
N ILE A 38 0.96 -7.63 9.02
CA ILE A 38 1.01 -8.79 9.91
C ILE A 38 0.40 -10.04 9.26
N GLU A 39 -0.64 -9.89 8.45
CA GLU A 39 -1.44 -10.99 7.90
C GLU A 39 -1.01 -11.36 6.45
N GLY A 40 0.21 -11.06 6.04
CA GLY A 40 0.72 -11.44 4.72
C GLY A 40 1.00 -12.94 4.61
N ASP A 41 0.79 -13.51 3.44
CA ASP A 41 1.26 -14.85 3.04
C ASP A 41 2.56 -14.78 2.24
N ALA A 42 2.89 -13.58 1.73
CA ALA A 42 4.15 -13.19 1.13
C ALA A 42 4.51 -11.76 1.58
N GLY A 43 5.76 -11.34 1.36
CA GLY A 43 6.19 -9.96 1.59
C GLY A 43 5.55 -8.97 0.61
N ALA A 44 5.77 -7.69 0.84
CA ALA A 44 5.37 -6.65 -0.10
C ALA A 44 6.26 -6.68 -1.35
N PRO A 45 5.70 -6.60 -2.57
CA PRO A 45 6.50 -6.47 -3.80
C PRO A 45 7.47 -5.29 -3.73
N VAL A 46 8.72 -5.53 -4.15
CA VAL A 46 9.79 -4.53 -4.17
C VAL A 46 10.57 -4.60 -5.48
N THR A 47 11.13 -3.47 -5.89
CA THR A 47 12.08 -3.39 -7.00
C THR A 47 13.52 -3.56 -6.50
N LEU A 48 14.46 -3.78 -7.41
CA LEU A 48 15.89 -3.83 -7.04
C LEU A 48 16.38 -2.50 -6.47
N ASP A 49 15.90 -1.37 -7.00
CA ASP A 49 16.24 -0.04 -6.49
C ASP A 49 15.70 0.15 -5.07
N GLU A 50 14.47 -0.26 -4.79
CA GLU A 50 13.89 -0.22 -3.45
C GLU A 50 14.63 -1.14 -2.47
N ILE A 51 15.14 -2.29 -2.91
CA ILE A 51 15.97 -3.16 -2.06
C ILE A 51 17.24 -2.44 -1.62
N MET A 52 17.91 -1.74 -2.55
CA MET A 52 19.12 -0.95 -2.21
C MET A 52 18.78 0.17 -1.21
N GLU A 53 17.68 0.91 -1.43
CA GLU A 53 17.23 1.96 -0.50
C GLU A 53 16.85 1.40 0.89
N ILE A 54 16.28 0.19 0.94
CA ILE A 54 15.98 -0.50 2.19
C ILE A 54 17.27 -0.91 2.91
N GLU A 55 18.27 -1.44 2.18
CA GLU A 55 19.57 -1.81 2.74
C GLU A 55 20.31 -0.59 3.29
N ASP A 56 20.25 0.54 2.60
CA ASP A 56 20.83 1.81 3.08
C ASP A 56 20.14 2.33 4.36
N ALA A 57 18.83 2.08 4.49
CA ALA A 57 18.07 2.46 5.68
C ALA A 57 18.19 1.48 6.84
N LEU A 58 18.78 0.29 6.63
CA LEU A 58 18.73 -0.83 7.58
C LEU A 58 19.38 -0.49 8.93
N ASP A 59 20.55 0.15 8.92
CA ASP A 59 21.25 0.55 10.14
C ASP A 59 20.39 1.48 11.03
N VAL A 60 19.56 2.31 10.39
CA VAL A 60 18.70 3.28 11.09
C VAL A 60 17.51 2.61 11.76
N VAL A 61 17.00 1.53 11.18
CA VAL A 61 15.80 0.84 11.69
C VAL A 61 16.09 -0.43 12.48
N TRP A 62 17.35 -0.88 12.51
CA TRP A 62 17.74 -2.17 13.05
C TRP A 62 17.25 -2.44 14.47
N ASP A 63 17.47 -1.47 15.36
CA ASP A 63 17.09 -1.60 16.78
C ASP A 63 15.56 -1.60 17.01
N ASP A 64 14.80 -1.22 16.01
CA ASP A 64 13.33 -1.21 16.04
C ASP A 64 12.73 -2.55 15.60
N LEU A 65 13.54 -3.40 14.95
CA LEU A 65 13.11 -4.69 14.45
C LEU A 65 13.13 -5.75 15.56
N SER A 66 12.20 -6.70 15.46
CA SER A 66 12.20 -7.85 16.37
C SER A 66 13.45 -8.72 16.16
N ALA A 67 13.90 -9.42 17.20
CA ALA A 67 15.02 -10.37 17.10
C ALA A 67 14.79 -11.44 16.02
N SER A 68 13.54 -11.84 15.79
CA SER A 68 13.18 -12.78 14.73
C SER A 68 13.34 -12.15 13.35
N ALA A 69 12.98 -10.88 13.19
CA ALA A 69 13.16 -10.15 11.94
C ALA A 69 14.65 -9.95 11.62
N GLN A 70 15.45 -9.54 12.62
CA GLN A 70 16.91 -9.41 12.50
C GLN A 70 17.54 -10.74 12.05
N ALA A 71 17.18 -11.86 12.68
CA ALA A 71 17.69 -13.18 12.33
C ALA A 71 17.30 -13.63 10.89
N ILE A 72 16.12 -13.23 10.41
CA ILE A 72 15.70 -13.49 9.02
C ILE A 72 16.53 -12.63 8.07
N ILE A 73 16.69 -11.33 8.35
CA ILE A 73 17.48 -10.43 7.51
C ILE A 73 18.95 -10.89 7.43
N ASP A 74 19.56 -11.26 8.56
CA ASP A 74 20.92 -11.81 8.59
C ASP A 74 21.09 -13.07 7.76
N LYS A 75 20.05 -13.89 7.65
CA LYS A 75 20.09 -15.18 6.97
C LYS A 75 19.81 -15.10 5.48
N GLN A 76 18.85 -14.28 5.05
CA GLN A 76 18.35 -14.25 3.68
C GLN A 76 18.25 -12.86 3.05
N GLY A 77 18.55 -11.80 3.82
CA GLY A 77 18.43 -10.42 3.37
C GLY A 77 17.05 -9.80 3.61
N VAL A 78 16.91 -8.57 3.19
CA VAL A 78 15.71 -7.75 3.35
C VAL A 78 14.55 -8.17 2.42
N ALA A 79 14.87 -8.92 1.36
CA ALA A 79 13.92 -9.38 0.35
C ALA A 79 14.26 -10.80 -0.12
N TYR A 80 13.28 -11.47 -0.70
CA TYR A 80 13.44 -12.79 -1.32
C TYR A 80 12.55 -12.91 -2.56
N THR A 81 12.78 -13.96 -3.38
CA THR A 81 11.88 -14.28 -4.50
C THR A 81 10.81 -15.23 -4.00
N ASP A 82 9.55 -14.86 -4.17
CA ASP A 82 8.42 -15.70 -3.79
C ASP A 82 8.13 -16.84 -4.79
N ILE A 83 7.06 -17.60 -4.55
CA ILE A 83 6.69 -18.74 -5.38
C ILE A 83 6.19 -18.33 -6.78
N GLU A 84 5.79 -17.08 -6.97
CA GLU A 84 5.35 -16.52 -8.25
C GLU A 84 6.53 -15.93 -9.06
N GLY A 85 7.71 -15.84 -8.43
CA GLY A 85 8.92 -15.28 -9.03
C GLY A 85 9.07 -13.78 -8.83
N ASP A 86 8.21 -13.16 -8.01
CA ASP A 86 8.27 -11.75 -7.70
C ASP A 86 9.23 -11.49 -6.52
N LEU A 87 9.98 -10.38 -6.58
CA LEU A 87 10.79 -9.92 -5.44
C LEU A 87 9.87 -9.29 -4.39
N VAL A 88 9.97 -9.77 -3.16
CA VAL A 88 9.13 -9.33 -2.05
C VAL A 88 9.96 -9.13 -0.79
N THR A 89 9.52 -8.27 0.13
CA THR A 89 10.19 -8.09 1.44
C THR A 89 10.19 -9.40 2.22
N SER A 90 11.25 -9.64 2.99
CA SER A 90 11.32 -10.80 3.88
C SER A 90 10.23 -10.78 4.95
N ILE A 91 9.78 -11.97 5.36
CA ILE A 91 8.71 -12.15 6.34
C ILE A 91 9.13 -13.10 7.47
N VAL A 92 8.58 -12.88 8.65
CA VAL A 92 8.78 -13.70 9.84
C VAL A 92 7.66 -14.74 9.94
N ASN A 93 8.01 -15.99 10.11
CA ASN A 93 7.08 -17.11 10.30
C ASN A 93 6.00 -17.24 9.20
N GLY A 94 6.29 -16.81 7.98
CA GLY A 94 5.37 -16.86 6.85
C GLY A 94 4.20 -15.86 6.95
N LYS A 95 4.32 -14.79 7.76
CA LYS A 95 3.26 -13.80 7.98
C LYS A 95 3.78 -12.37 8.05
N ASP A 96 4.45 -12.03 9.16
CA ASP A 96 4.77 -10.64 9.50
C ASP A 96 5.89 -10.12 8.60
N CYS A 97 5.74 -8.93 8.04
CA CYS A 97 6.85 -8.24 7.39
C CYS A 97 8.01 -8.02 8.38
N VAL A 98 9.26 -8.23 7.96
CA VAL A 98 10.44 -8.01 8.85
C VAL A 98 10.56 -6.57 9.34
N PHE A 99 9.93 -5.61 8.67
CA PHE A 99 9.95 -4.19 9.05
C PHE A 99 8.81 -3.78 9.99
N THR A 100 8.06 -4.74 10.57
CA THR A 100 7.04 -4.43 11.58
C THR A 100 7.66 -3.96 12.88
N CYS A 101 7.11 -2.87 13.43
CA CYS A 101 7.39 -2.41 14.79
C CYS A 101 6.07 -2.00 15.46
N TYR A 102 6.03 -1.99 16.79
CA TYR A 102 4.81 -1.71 17.54
C TYR A 102 5.02 -0.51 18.46
N GLN A 103 4.07 0.41 18.43
CA GLN A 103 4.04 1.55 19.35
C GLN A 103 2.62 2.08 19.54
N ASP A 104 2.43 2.87 20.57
CA ASP A 104 1.22 3.65 20.74
C ASP A 104 1.24 4.81 19.73
N LEU A 105 0.20 4.89 18.89
CA LEU A 105 0.06 5.92 17.87
C LEU A 105 -0.96 6.95 18.33
N LYS A 106 -0.57 8.22 18.35
CA LYS A 106 -1.53 9.32 18.57
C LYS A 106 -2.26 9.60 17.28
N ASP A 107 -3.59 9.51 17.31
CA ASP A 107 -4.43 9.97 16.21
C ASP A 107 -4.27 11.48 16.01
N LEU A 108 -4.16 11.91 14.75
CA LEU A 108 -3.97 13.32 14.41
C LEU A 108 -5.28 14.10 14.34
N GLY A 109 -6.44 13.42 14.35
CA GLY A 109 -7.76 14.05 14.26
C GLY A 109 -8.27 14.55 15.59
N ASP A 110 -8.39 13.68 16.58
CA ASP A 110 -8.94 13.98 17.90
C ASP A 110 -7.95 13.83 19.05
N GLY A 111 -6.73 13.34 18.74
CA GLY A 111 -5.63 13.20 19.69
C GLY A 111 -5.74 11.99 20.62
N HIS A 112 -6.69 11.06 20.40
CA HIS A 112 -6.72 9.83 21.15
C HIS A 112 -5.51 8.93 20.81
N THR A 113 -5.21 7.97 21.66
CA THR A 113 -4.08 7.07 21.48
C THR A 113 -4.56 5.69 21.06
N ILE A 114 -4.08 5.22 19.90
CA ILE A 114 -4.28 3.85 19.42
C ILE A 114 -3.18 3.00 20.04
N PRO A 115 -3.49 2.14 21.01
CA PRO A 115 -2.45 1.36 21.70
C PRO A 115 -1.94 0.22 20.81
N ASN A 116 -0.62 -0.04 20.92
CA ASN A 116 0.05 -1.17 20.29
C ASN A 116 -0.24 -1.30 18.77
N CYS A 117 -0.17 -0.18 18.05
CA CYS A 117 -0.37 -0.16 16.61
C CYS A 117 0.87 -0.72 15.89
N CYS A 118 0.66 -1.63 14.94
CA CYS A 118 1.72 -2.10 14.06
C CYS A 118 2.01 -1.03 13.02
N LEU A 119 3.28 -0.65 12.92
CA LEU A 119 3.78 0.34 11.97
C LEU A 119 4.95 -0.25 11.18
N CYS A 120 5.27 0.38 10.08
CA CYS A 120 6.49 0.09 9.32
C CYS A 120 7.65 0.89 9.91
N ALA A 121 8.73 0.23 10.33
CA ALA A 121 9.93 0.86 10.85
C ALA A 121 10.59 1.80 9.83
N LEU A 122 10.56 1.42 8.54
CA LEU A 122 11.04 2.28 7.43
C LEU A 122 10.25 3.59 7.37
N GLU A 123 8.90 3.50 7.34
CA GLU A 123 8.06 4.69 7.30
C GLU A 123 8.21 5.56 8.55
N ARG A 124 8.39 4.94 9.71
CA ARG A 124 8.67 5.66 10.96
C ARG A 124 9.98 6.44 10.87
N ALA A 125 11.07 5.79 10.45
CA ALA A 125 12.36 6.45 10.27
C ALA A 125 12.30 7.61 9.28
N TYR A 126 11.56 7.44 8.17
CA TYR A 126 11.31 8.51 7.21
C TYR A 126 10.58 9.71 7.85
N ARG A 127 9.49 9.45 8.58
CA ARG A 127 8.70 10.51 9.25
C ARG A 127 9.49 11.25 10.32
N GLU A 128 10.45 10.57 10.96
CA GLU A 128 11.38 11.14 11.94
C GLU A 128 12.58 11.86 11.28
N GLY A 129 12.66 11.87 9.96
CA GLY A 129 13.77 12.49 9.21
C GLY A 129 15.10 11.75 9.30
N LYS A 130 15.08 10.49 9.73
CA LYS A 130 16.26 9.63 9.89
C LYS A 130 16.63 8.87 8.62
N SER A 131 15.69 8.69 7.70
CA SER A 131 15.87 8.04 6.39
C SER A 131 15.19 8.85 5.30
N MET A 132 15.73 8.78 4.08
CA MET A 132 15.11 9.37 2.90
C MET A 132 14.11 8.40 2.24
N PHE A 133 14.25 7.11 2.47
CA PHE A 133 13.35 6.08 1.97
C PHE A 133 12.15 5.95 2.89
N LYS A 134 10.94 6.10 2.33
CA LYS A 134 9.70 6.03 3.10
C LYS A 134 9.28 4.59 3.40
N LYS A 135 9.00 3.82 2.38
CA LYS A 135 8.66 2.39 2.34
C LYS A 135 8.40 2.00 0.89
N PRO A 136 8.36 0.69 0.56
CA PRO A 136 8.06 0.25 -0.82
C PRO A 136 6.79 0.87 -1.38
N ILE A 137 6.83 1.25 -2.65
CA ILE A 137 5.68 1.88 -3.32
C ILE A 137 4.44 0.98 -3.31
N SER A 138 4.64 -0.33 -3.34
CA SER A 138 3.57 -1.32 -3.20
C SER A 138 2.81 -1.19 -1.87
N CYS A 139 3.53 -0.87 -0.78
CA CYS A 139 2.94 -0.59 0.53
C CYS A 139 2.27 0.79 0.58
N VAL A 140 2.84 1.79 -0.11
CA VAL A 140 2.28 3.16 -0.17
C VAL A 140 0.96 3.16 -0.93
N LEU A 141 0.87 2.39 -2.02
CA LEU A 141 -0.32 2.26 -2.87
C LEU A 141 -1.40 1.37 -2.26
N TYR A 142 -1.09 0.55 -1.23
CA TYR A 142 -2.09 -0.39 -0.69
C TYR A 142 -3.36 0.35 -0.23
N PRO A 143 -4.57 -0.09 -0.59
CA PRO A 143 -4.98 -1.39 -1.16
C PRO A 143 -4.94 -1.50 -2.70
N ILE A 144 -4.37 -0.56 -3.44
CA ILE A 144 -4.13 -0.75 -4.86
C ILE A 144 -2.88 -1.62 -5.04
N ARG A 145 -3.02 -2.68 -5.84
CA ARG A 145 -1.90 -3.48 -6.32
C ARG A 145 -1.57 -3.09 -7.75
N ALA A 146 -0.30 -2.77 -7.99
CA ALA A 146 0.22 -2.45 -9.31
C ALA A 146 1.10 -3.61 -9.80
N LYS A 147 0.90 -4.03 -11.05
CA LYS A 147 1.74 -5.00 -11.74
C LYS A 147 2.35 -4.36 -12.97
N ASP A 148 3.65 -4.49 -13.11
CA ASP A 148 4.41 -4.09 -14.30
C ASP A 148 4.33 -5.22 -15.34
N PHE A 149 3.89 -4.90 -16.54
CA PHE A 149 3.83 -5.84 -17.67
C PHE A 149 5.01 -5.67 -18.64
N GLY A 150 5.95 -4.81 -18.30
CA GLY A 150 7.05 -4.41 -19.16
C GLY A 150 6.67 -3.31 -20.16
N ASN A 151 7.68 -2.74 -20.82
CA ASN A 151 7.51 -1.64 -21.77
C ASN A 151 6.69 -0.45 -21.23
N GLU A 152 6.88 -0.14 -19.95
CA GLU A 152 6.18 0.94 -19.23
C GLU A 152 4.64 0.75 -19.13
N VAL A 153 4.12 -0.44 -19.40
CA VAL A 153 2.69 -0.76 -19.26
C VAL A 153 2.43 -1.33 -17.87
N TYR A 154 1.49 -0.72 -17.16
CA TYR A 154 1.09 -1.15 -15.82
C TYR A 154 -0.38 -1.58 -15.78
N GLY A 155 -0.69 -2.48 -14.85
CA GLY A 155 -2.06 -2.77 -14.47
C GLY A 155 -2.26 -2.47 -13.00
N ILE A 156 -3.34 -1.77 -12.65
CA ILE A 156 -3.67 -1.49 -11.26
C ILE A 156 -5.04 -2.05 -10.90
N ASN A 157 -5.13 -2.68 -9.74
CA ASN A 157 -6.33 -3.31 -9.23
C ASN A 157 -6.54 -3.03 -7.75
N TYR A 158 -7.80 -2.94 -7.32
CA TYR A 158 -8.17 -2.84 -5.91
C TYR A 158 -8.17 -4.22 -5.25
N ASN A 159 -7.34 -4.40 -4.22
CA ASN A 159 -7.27 -5.63 -3.46
C ASN A 159 -8.31 -5.65 -2.34
N LYS A 160 -9.40 -6.41 -2.54
CA LYS A 160 -10.48 -6.59 -1.55
C LYS A 160 -10.04 -7.61 -0.49
N TRP A 161 -9.43 -7.14 0.58
CA TRP A 161 -8.98 -7.98 1.66
C TRP A 161 -9.87 -7.83 2.91
N ARG A 162 -10.24 -8.95 3.53
CA ARG A 162 -11.18 -8.98 4.67
C ARG A 162 -10.71 -8.16 5.89
N ILE A 163 -9.38 -7.98 6.07
CA ILE A 163 -8.82 -7.17 7.14
C ILE A 163 -9.16 -5.69 7.01
N CYS A 164 -9.52 -5.24 5.80
CA CYS A 164 -9.88 -3.86 5.48
C CYS A 164 -11.39 -3.58 5.58
N LYS A 165 -12.21 -4.47 6.18
CA LYS A 165 -13.67 -4.31 6.26
C LYS A 165 -14.11 -2.98 6.89
N ASP A 166 -13.40 -2.54 7.94
CA ASP A 166 -13.71 -1.30 8.64
C ASP A 166 -13.26 -0.08 7.83
N ALA A 167 -12.18 -0.19 7.07
CA ALA A 167 -11.74 0.83 6.12
C ALA A 167 -12.74 1.03 4.96
N ILE A 168 -13.38 -0.05 4.48
CA ILE A 168 -14.46 0.02 3.49
C ILE A 168 -15.65 0.77 4.06
N LYS A 169 -16.13 0.39 5.26
CA LYS A 169 -17.23 1.04 5.95
C LYS A 169 -16.96 2.54 6.15
N LYS A 170 -15.78 2.90 6.65
CA LYS A 170 -15.37 4.29 6.83
C LYS A 170 -15.32 5.05 5.49
N GLY A 171 -14.83 4.40 4.42
CA GLY A 171 -14.84 4.96 3.07
C GLY A 171 -16.24 5.21 2.53
N GLU A 172 -17.19 4.31 2.80
CA GLU A 172 -18.61 4.48 2.44
C GLU A 172 -19.25 5.65 3.21
N GLU A 173 -19.02 5.75 4.52
CA GLU A 173 -19.51 6.85 5.37
C GLU A 173 -18.99 8.22 4.88
N LEU A 174 -17.73 8.27 4.44
CA LEU A 174 -17.09 9.47 3.90
C LEU A 174 -17.37 9.70 2.40
N ASN A 175 -18.04 8.77 1.73
CA ASN A 175 -18.20 8.74 0.27
C ASN A 175 -16.87 8.94 -0.49
N LEU A 176 -15.79 8.30 -0.02
CA LEU A 176 -14.42 8.52 -0.48
C LEU A 176 -13.95 7.37 -1.38
N PRO A 177 -13.88 7.54 -2.71
CA PRO A 177 -13.37 6.53 -3.63
C PRO A 177 -11.90 6.19 -3.37
N VAL A 178 -11.50 4.94 -3.67
CA VAL A 178 -10.13 4.44 -3.49
C VAL A 178 -9.11 5.36 -4.16
N TYR A 179 -9.35 5.79 -5.42
CA TYR A 179 -8.40 6.64 -6.14
C TYR A 179 -8.23 8.03 -5.50
N LYS A 180 -9.27 8.57 -4.89
CA LYS A 180 -9.20 9.85 -4.17
C LYS A 180 -8.50 9.69 -2.81
N PHE A 181 -8.75 8.58 -2.10
CA PHE A 181 -8.02 8.28 -0.87
C PHE A 181 -6.51 8.14 -1.11
N LEU A 182 -6.13 7.57 -2.26
CA LEU A 182 -4.73 7.33 -2.64
C LEU A 182 -4.17 8.35 -3.65
N GLU A 183 -4.72 9.57 -3.70
CA GLU A 183 -4.24 10.63 -4.60
C GLU A 183 -2.72 10.80 -4.53
N GLY A 184 -2.17 11.07 -3.34
CA GLY A 184 -0.73 11.26 -3.15
C GLY A 184 0.12 10.10 -3.65
N PRO A 185 -0.15 8.86 -3.21
CA PRO A 185 0.50 7.65 -3.70
C PRO A 185 0.42 7.43 -5.21
N LEU A 186 -0.73 7.70 -5.82
CA LEU A 186 -0.91 7.55 -7.27
C LEU A 186 -0.12 8.61 -8.04
N ILE A 187 -0.08 9.85 -7.55
CA ILE A 187 0.75 10.92 -8.12
C ILE A 187 2.24 10.57 -7.96
N GLU A 188 2.66 10.04 -6.81
CA GLU A 188 4.03 9.61 -6.57
C GLU A 188 4.48 8.53 -7.57
N LYS A 189 3.60 7.56 -7.89
CA LYS A 189 3.92 6.45 -8.79
C LYS A 189 3.80 6.80 -10.27
N PHE A 190 2.75 7.51 -10.68
CA PHE A 190 2.39 7.69 -12.10
C PHE A 190 2.48 9.14 -12.58
N GLY A 191 2.67 10.09 -11.68
CA GLY A 191 2.73 11.52 -11.98
C GLY A 191 1.39 12.23 -11.90
N LYS A 192 1.45 13.55 -11.75
CA LYS A 192 0.26 14.40 -11.58
C LYS A 192 -0.62 14.43 -12.82
N GLU A 193 -0.01 14.52 -14.01
CA GLU A 193 -0.76 14.55 -15.28
C GLU A 193 -1.59 13.29 -15.48
N TRP A 194 -1.00 12.12 -15.20
CA TRP A 194 -1.71 10.85 -15.25
C TRP A 194 -2.88 10.80 -14.24
N TYR A 195 -2.65 11.30 -13.01
CA TYR A 195 -3.73 11.32 -12.01
C TYR A 195 -4.88 12.24 -12.40
N ASP A 196 -4.60 13.38 -13.05
CA ASP A 196 -5.63 14.28 -13.56
C ASP A 196 -6.47 13.60 -14.66
N GLU A 197 -5.82 12.88 -15.59
CA GLU A 197 -6.52 12.07 -16.61
C GLU A 197 -7.37 10.97 -15.96
N LEU A 198 -6.86 10.30 -14.91
CA LEU A 198 -7.66 9.33 -14.15
C LEU A 198 -8.92 9.98 -13.55
N CYS A 199 -8.81 11.19 -13.01
CA CYS A 199 -9.96 11.91 -12.46
C CYS A 199 -11.01 12.21 -13.53
N GLU A 200 -10.61 12.66 -14.73
CA GLU A 200 -11.53 12.92 -15.84
C GLU A 200 -12.24 11.64 -16.30
N VAL A 201 -11.51 10.53 -16.43
CA VAL A 201 -12.11 9.22 -16.77
C VAL A 201 -13.05 8.75 -15.66
N ALA A 202 -12.70 8.96 -14.39
CA ALA A 202 -13.55 8.58 -13.27
C ALA A 202 -14.87 9.37 -13.26
N GLU A 203 -14.86 10.66 -13.55
CA GLU A 203 -16.09 11.48 -13.66
C GLU A 203 -17.02 10.97 -14.76
N GLN A 204 -16.47 10.61 -15.92
CA GLN A 204 -17.25 10.06 -17.03
C GLN A 204 -17.89 8.72 -16.65
N VAL A 205 -17.12 7.80 -16.06
CA VAL A 205 -17.61 6.49 -15.62
C VAL A 205 -18.70 6.62 -14.56
N LEU A 206 -18.53 7.50 -13.59
CA LEU A 206 -19.52 7.71 -12.53
C LEU A 206 -20.82 8.33 -13.06
N ALA A 207 -20.74 9.26 -14.00
CA ALA A 207 -21.92 9.85 -14.67
C ALA A 207 -22.72 8.80 -15.43
N GLU A 208 -22.04 7.88 -16.15
CA GLU A 208 -22.71 6.79 -16.87
C GLU A 208 -23.38 5.74 -15.97
N LEU A 209 -22.95 5.65 -14.70
CA LEU A 209 -23.57 4.74 -13.72
C LEU A 209 -24.82 5.33 -13.05
N GLU A 210 -24.95 6.67 -13.04
CA GLU A 210 -26.10 7.37 -12.47
C GLU A 210 -27.30 7.45 -13.46
N ASP A 211 -27.06 7.30 -14.76
CA ASP A 211 -28.07 7.21 -15.84
C ASP A 211 -28.64 5.77 -15.99
#